data_4c27cf6f7923768f207d7c3999267aab
#
_entry.id   4c27cf6f7923768f207d7c3999267aab
#
_cell.length_a   1.000
_cell.length_b   1.000
_cell.length_c   1.000
_cell.angle_alpha   90.00
_cell.angle_beta   90.00
_cell.angle_gamma   90.00
#
_symmetry.space_group_name_H-M   'P 1'
#
loop_
_entity.id
_entity.type
_entity.pdbx_description
1 polymer ?
#
loop_
_entity_poly.entity_id
_entity_poly.type
_entity_poly.pdbx_seq_one_letter_code
_entity_poly.pdbx_strand_id
1 'polypeptide(L)'
;MFSRKEIIIWILAAFLGMVLAYSCRLEAGEWNEKPVMCADEEETFEAIYRKKEILIFTGLEYAKVRSKDGYKVTPAKLPFRLFANLETGTYTIVEYHPEYSSYCVISYGVNLQAFIGGIKWIKE
;
A
#
# COMPACT_ATOMS: atom_id res chain seq x y z
N MET A 1 -17.49 -53.08 15.45
CA MET A 1 -18.66 -52.27 15.16
C MET A 1 -18.69 -51.07 16.12
N PHE A 2 -18.79 -49.87 15.60
CA PHE A 2 -18.76 -48.67 16.44
C PHE A 2 -20.12 -48.44 17.10
N SER A 3 -20.07 -48.02 18.38
CA SER A 3 -21.30 -47.63 19.10
C SER A 3 -21.78 -46.27 18.60
N ARG A 4 -23.03 -45.90 18.92
CA ARG A 4 -23.59 -44.60 18.60
C ARG A 4 -22.73 -43.45 19.14
N LYS A 5 -22.21 -43.61 20.35
CA LYS A 5 -21.36 -42.59 20.97
C LYS A 5 -20.05 -42.42 20.22
N GLU A 6 -19.42 -43.50 19.76
CA GLU A 6 -18.20 -43.47 19.00
C GLU A 6 -18.38 -42.80 17.64
N ILE A 7 -19.48 -43.09 16.96
CA ILE A 7 -19.82 -42.47 15.69
C ILE A 7 -20.00 -40.95 15.86
N ILE A 8 -20.67 -40.52 16.89
CA ILE A 8 -20.87 -39.09 17.18
C ILE A 8 -19.54 -38.40 17.45
N ILE A 9 -18.64 -39.02 18.22
CA ILE A 9 -17.32 -38.48 18.53
C ILE A 9 -16.49 -38.32 17.25
N TRP A 10 -16.50 -39.30 16.36
CA TRP A 10 -15.80 -39.25 15.08
C TRP A 10 -16.33 -38.14 14.17
N ILE A 11 -17.66 -37.98 14.11
CA ILE A 11 -18.30 -36.94 13.31
C ILE A 11 -17.92 -35.56 13.86
N LEU A 12 -17.95 -35.36 15.17
CA LEU A 12 -17.56 -34.10 15.80
C LEU A 12 -16.07 -33.77 15.57
N ALA A 13 -15.19 -34.77 15.67
CA ALA A 13 -13.78 -34.62 15.44
C ALA A 13 -13.51 -34.23 13.99
N ALA A 14 -14.18 -34.88 13.03
CA ALA A 14 -14.05 -34.53 11.61
C ALA A 14 -14.54 -33.11 11.33
N PHE A 15 -15.68 -32.73 11.91
CA PHE A 15 -16.22 -31.38 11.75
C PHE A 15 -15.29 -30.32 12.33
N LEU A 16 -14.76 -30.55 13.52
CA LEU A 16 -13.78 -29.63 14.15
C LEU A 16 -12.52 -29.49 13.32
N GLY A 17 -12.02 -30.60 12.77
CA GLY A 17 -10.86 -30.60 11.89
C GLY A 17 -11.11 -29.77 10.62
N MET A 18 -12.29 -29.85 10.03
CA MET A 18 -12.65 -29.06 8.86
C MET A 18 -12.73 -27.57 9.19
N VAL A 19 -13.29 -27.19 10.33
CA VAL A 19 -13.36 -25.80 10.76
C VAL A 19 -11.95 -25.24 10.99
N LEU A 20 -11.07 -25.98 11.64
CA LEU A 20 -9.70 -25.56 11.86
C LEU A 20 -8.92 -25.42 10.56
N ALA A 21 -9.07 -26.37 9.63
CA ALA A 21 -8.42 -26.30 8.33
C ALA A 21 -8.91 -25.10 7.51
N TYR A 22 -10.20 -24.79 7.58
CA TYR A 22 -10.76 -23.63 6.91
C TYR A 22 -10.21 -22.32 7.50
N SER A 23 -10.11 -22.25 8.82
CA SER A 23 -9.56 -21.08 9.52
C SER A 23 -8.09 -20.83 9.16
N CYS A 24 -7.31 -21.90 8.96
CA CYS A 24 -5.90 -21.79 8.58
C CYS A 24 -5.70 -21.30 7.13
N ARG A 25 -6.74 -21.31 6.31
CA ARG A 25 -6.67 -20.80 4.93
C ARG A 25 -6.94 -19.30 4.82
N LEU A 26 -7.26 -18.63 5.93
CA LEU A 26 -7.44 -17.19 5.93
C LEU A 26 -6.09 -16.53 5.71
N GLU A 27 -5.87 -16.06 4.49
CA GLU A 27 -4.69 -15.28 4.17
C GLU A 27 -4.75 -13.93 4.88
N ALA A 28 -3.59 -13.41 5.29
CA ALA A 28 -3.49 -12.16 6.03
C ALA A 28 -3.82 -10.92 5.20
N GLY A 29 -4.10 -11.08 3.92
CA GLY A 29 -4.49 -9.97 3.04
C GLY A 29 -4.48 -10.37 1.58
N GLU A 30 -5.12 -9.55 0.77
CA GLU A 30 -5.12 -9.69 -0.68
C GLU A 30 -4.43 -8.48 -1.33
N TRP A 31 -3.71 -8.76 -2.40
CA TRP A 31 -3.12 -7.70 -3.22
C TRP A 31 -4.18 -7.16 -4.17
N ASN A 32 -4.57 -5.92 -3.96
CA ASN A 32 -5.52 -5.23 -4.82
C ASN A 32 -4.81 -4.15 -5.62
N GLU A 33 -5.21 -3.98 -6.87
CA GLU A 33 -4.72 -2.89 -7.68
C GLU A 33 -5.41 -1.59 -7.26
N LYS A 34 -4.61 -0.56 -7.02
CA LYS A 34 -5.10 0.77 -6.70
C LYS A 34 -4.84 1.68 -7.90
N PRO A 35 -5.86 2.38 -8.42
CA PRO A 35 -5.61 3.32 -9.51
C PRO A 35 -4.73 4.46 -9.05
N VAL A 36 -3.76 4.82 -9.89
CA VAL A 36 -2.84 5.93 -9.65
C VAL A 36 -2.94 6.91 -10.81
N MET A 37 -2.72 8.18 -10.51
CA MET A 37 -2.71 9.22 -11.53
C MET A 37 -1.27 9.52 -11.93
N CYS A 38 -0.96 9.29 -13.19
CA CYS A 38 0.37 9.55 -13.72
C CYS A 38 0.33 10.74 -14.68
N ALA A 39 1.32 11.60 -14.55
CA ALA A 39 1.44 12.80 -15.37
C ALA A 39 2.91 13.12 -15.61
N ASP A 40 3.18 14.12 -16.44
CA ASP A 40 4.54 14.57 -16.63
C ASP A 40 5.04 15.35 -15.40
N GLU A 41 6.33 15.67 -15.40
CA GLU A 41 6.97 16.38 -14.29
C GLU A 41 6.32 17.73 -14.02
N GLU A 42 6.11 18.50 -15.06
CA GLU A 42 5.60 19.86 -14.94
C GLU A 42 4.20 19.88 -14.33
N GLU A 43 3.30 19.07 -14.84
CA GLU A 43 1.92 18.99 -14.35
C GLU A 43 1.87 18.50 -12.92
N THR A 44 2.65 17.47 -12.58
CA THR A 44 2.69 16.90 -11.24
C THR A 44 3.21 17.90 -10.22
N PHE A 45 4.31 18.54 -10.50
CA PHE A 45 4.91 19.48 -9.55
C PHE A 45 4.16 20.79 -9.45
N GLU A 46 3.50 21.22 -10.51
CA GLU A 46 2.60 22.37 -10.43
C GLU A 46 1.48 22.15 -9.43
N ALA A 47 0.87 20.97 -9.45
CA ALA A 47 -0.18 20.62 -8.50
C ALA A 47 0.35 20.61 -7.05
N ILE A 48 1.55 20.13 -6.84
CA ILE A 48 2.19 20.10 -5.53
C ILE A 48 2.49 21.52 -5.03
N TYR A 49 3.07 22.36 -5.88
CA TYR A 49 3.38 23.75 -5.52
C TYR A 49 2.13 24.56 -5.24
N ARG A 50 1.04 24.28 -5.94
CA ARG A 50 -0.24 24.96 -5.71
C ARG A 50 -0.76 24.74 -4.30
N LYS A 51 -0.47 23.57 -3.71
CA LYS A 51 -0.84 23.25 -2.34
C LYS A 51 0.22 23.72 -1.32
N LYS A 52 1.28 24.34 -1.78
CA LYS A 52 2.40 24.81 -0.95
C LYS A 52 3.05 23.69 -0.15
N GLU A 53 3.13 22.52 -0.76
CA GLU A 53 3.81 21.37 -0.18
C GLU A 53 5.30 21.40 -0.50
N ILE A 54 6.12 20.99 0.45
CA ILE A 54 7.57 20.89 0.29
C ILE A 54 8.02 19.45 0.41
N LEU A 55 9.17 19.14 -0.16
CA LEU A 55 9.73 17.80 -0.06
C LEU A 55 10.16 17.51 1.38
N ILE A 56 9.59 16.45 1.96
CA ILE A 56 9.88 16.01 3.33
C ILE A 56 10.76 14.77 3.34
N PHE A 57 10.35 13.74 2.59
CA PHE A 57 11.07 12.48 2.52
C PHE A 57 11.24 12.03 1.09
N THR A 58 12.35 11.33 0.85
CA THR A 58 12.61 10.64 -0.41
C THR A 58 13.16 9.25 -0.09
N GLY A 59 12.96 8.32 -0.99
CA GLY A 59 13.44 6.97 -0.81
C GLY A 59 13.29 6.16 -2.08
N LEU A 60 13.65 4.88 -1.97
CA LEU A 60 13.44 3.90 -3.02
C LEU A 60 12.46 2.86 -2.48
N GLU A 61 11.45 2.58 -3.25
CA GLU A 61 10.49 1.54 -2.88
C GLU A 61 10.63 0.31 -3.75
N TYR A 62 10.26 -0.83 -3.21
CA TYR A 62 10.17 -2.06 -3.98
C TYR A 62 8.79 -2.15 -4.59
N ALA A 63 8.74 -2.29 -5.89
CA ALA A 63 7.49 -2.37 -6.63
C ALA A 63 7.55 -3.45 -7.70
N LYS A 64 6.40 -3.89 -8.15
CA LYS A 64 6.28 -4.74 -9.33
C LYS A 64 5.68 -3.90 -10.44
N VAL A 65 6.42 -3.76 -11.52
CA VAL A 65 6.04 -2.90 -12.63
C VAL A 65 5.72 -3.77 -13.86
N ARG A 66 4.61 -3.47 -14.52
CA ARG A 66 4.28 -4.10 -15.78
C ARG A 66 5.13 -3.50 -16.90
N SER A 67 5.54 -4.34 -17.83
CA SER A 67 6.19 -3.89 -19.05
C SER A 67 5.22 -3.06 -19.91
N LYS A 68 5.75 -2.32 -20.88
CA LYS A 68 4.92 -1.50 -21.78
C LYS A 68 3.89 -2.31 -22.55
N ASP A 69 4.19 -3.57 -22.84
CA ASP A 69 3.25 -4.48 -23.52
C ASP A 69 2.23 -5.11 -22.56
N GLY A 70 2.41 -4.91 -21.25
CA GLY A 70 1.50 -5.43 -20.24
C GLY A 70 1.65 -6.91 -19.89
N TYR A 71 2.55 -7.64 -20.55
CA TYR A 71 2.67 -9.09 -20.39
C TYR A 71 3.62 -9.52 -19.29
N LYS A 72 4.61 -8.69 -18.95
CA LYS A 72 5.59 -9.03 -17.91
C LYS A 72 5.45 -8.13 -16.72
N VAL A 73 5.54 -8.71 -15.53
CA VAL A 73 5.63 -7.99 -14.28
C VAL A 73 7.01 -8.26 -13.69
N THR A 74 7.82 -7.21 -13.58
CA THR A 74 9.18 -7.33 -13.05
C THR A 74 9.32 -6.57 -11.76
N PRO A 75 10.11 -7.09 -10.79
CA PRO A 75 10.47 -6.31 -9.62
C PRO A 75 11.29 -5.08 -10.02
N ALA A 76 10.99 -3.97 -9.39
CA ALA A 76 11.70 -2.73 -9.64
C ALA A 76 11.89 -1.95 -8.34
N LYS A 77 12.93 -1.12 -8.32
CA LYS A 77 13.12 -0.12 -7.27
C LYS A 77 12.77 1.22 -7.88
N LEU A 78 11.75 1.86 -7.33
CA LEU A 78 11.26 3.12 -7.86
C LEU A 78 11.52 4.25 -6.86
N PRO A 79 12.07 5.39 -7.33
CA PRO A 79 12.19 6.55 -6.46
C PRO A 79 10.80 7.07 -6.06
N PHE A 80 10.64 7.39 -4.80
CA PHE A 80 9.43 8.05 -4.33
C PHE A 80 9.78 9.29 -3.52
N ARG A 81 8.84 10.23 -3.49
CA ARG A 81 8.97 11.47 -2.75
C ARG A 81 7.69 11.78 -2.00
N LEU A 82 7.82 12.16 -0.75
CA LEU A 82 6.72 12.66 0.05
C LEU A 82 6.83 14.17 0.13
N PHE A 83 5.80 14.84 -0.37
CA PHE A 83 5.64 16.28 -0.23
C PHE A 83 4.54 16.55 0.78
N ALA A 84 4.71 17.56 1.59
CA ALA A 84 3.71 17.91 2.59
C ALA A 84 3.75 19.39 2.92
N ASN A 85 2.58 19.91 3.30
CA ASN A 85 2.45 21.20 3.94
C ASN A 85 2.11 20.95 5.41
N LEU A 86 3.09 21.13 6.28
CA LEU A 86 2.92 20.84 7.70
C LEU A 86 1.95 21.81 8.40
N GLU A 87 1.65 22.93 7.78
CA GLU A 87 0.66 23.87 8.32
C GLU A 87 -0.77 23.42 8.09
N THR A 88 -1.05 22.98 6.89
CA THR A 88 -2.39 22.54 6.49
C THR A 88 -2.59 21.04 6.69
N GLY A 89 -1.50 20.28 6.76
CA GLY A 89 -1.55 18.82 6.87
C GLY A 89 -1.80 18.11 5.55
N THR A 90 -1.77 18.83 4.43
CA THR A 90 -1.90 18.19 3.12
C THR A 90 -0.60 17.50 2.72
N TYR A 91 -0.72 16.42 1.98
CA TYR A 91 0.45 15.67 1.52
C TYR A 91 0.20 15.03 0.17
N THR A 92 1.28 14.73 -0.52
CA THR A 92 1.29 14.01 -1.80
C THR A 92 2.50 13.09 -1.84
N ILE A 93 2.28 11.83 -2.15
CA ILE A 93 3.35 10.87 -2.36
C ILE A 93 3.41 10.56 -3.84
N VAL A 94 4.59 10.76 -4.41
CA VAL A 94 4.84 10.63 -5.85
C VAL A 94 5.87 9.55 -6.10
N GLU A 95 5.59 8.69 -7.07
CA GLU A 95 6.47 7.63 -7.52
C GLU A 95 6.93 7.96 -8.93
N TYR A 96 8.23 7.84 -9.19
CA TYR A 96 8.77 8.09 -10.51
C TYR A 96 8.97 6.78 -11.28
N HIS A 97 8.44 6.73 -12.49
CA HIS A 97 8.56 5.60 -13.39
C HIS A 97 9.47 5.94 -14.56
N PRO A 98 10.77 5.56 -14.49
CA PRO A 98 11.73 5.90 -15.55
C PRO A 98 11.35 5.39 -16.92
N GLU A 99 10.75 4.19 -17.00
CA GLU A 99 10.36 3.59 -18.29
C GLU A 99 9.35 4.43 -19.05
N TYR A 100 8.50 5.15 -18.35
CA TYR A 100 7.46 5.97 -18.93
C TYR A 100 7.75 7.46 -18.84
N SER A 101 8.86 7.82 -18.19
CA SER A 101 9.20 9.22 -17.87
C SER A 101 8.03 9.94 -17.20
N SER A 102 7.33 9.24 -16.34
CA SER A 102 6.11 9.73 -15.68
C SER A 102 6.23 9.74 -14.18
N TYR A 103 5.58 10.69 -13.56
CA TYR A 103 5.39 10.76 -12.11
C TYR A 103 3.98 10.32 -11.79
N CYS A 104 3.86 9.36 -10.89
CA CYS A 104 2.56 8.82 -10.49
C CYS A 104 2.26 9.21 -9.05
N VAL A 105 1.13 9.88 -8.84
CA VAL A 105 0.64 10.16 -7.49
C VAL A 105 0.03 8.89 -6.94
N ILE A 106 0.70 8.29 -5.97
CA ILE A 106 0.25 7.03 -5.37
C ILE A 106 -0.60 7.24 -4.12
N SER A 107 -0.47 8.41 -3.50
CA SER A 107 -1.28 8.76 -2.34
C SER A 107 -1.29 10.27 -2.16
N TYR A 108 -2.40 10.81 -1.73
CA TYR A 108 -2.53 12.20 -1.34
C TYR A 108 -3.66 12.31 -0.32
N GLY A 109 -3.61 13.33 0.49
CA GLY A 109 -4.64 13.49 1.51
C GLY A 109 -4.40 14.67 2.43
N VAL A 110 -5.04 14.59 3.58
CA VAL A 110 -5.04 15.63 4.59
C VAL A 110 -4.72 15.04 5.97
N ASN A 111 -4.55 15.90 6.94
CA ASN A 111 -4.31 15.52 8.34
C ASN A 111 -3.03 14.70 8.54
N LEU A 112 -2.02 14.95 7.72
CA LEU A 112 -0.72 14.34 7.91
C LEU A 112 -0.11 14.85 9.22
N GLN A 113 0.32 13.90 10.06
CA GLN A 113 0.97 14.21 11.33
C GLN A 113 2.26 13.41 11.40
N ALA A 114 3.31 14.04 11.89
CA ALA A 114 4.60 13.39 12.06
C ALA A 114 4.81 13.03 13.53
N PHE A 115 5.36 11.84 13.76
CA PHE A 115 5.70 11.35 15.09
C PHE A 115 7.17 10.94 15.09
N ILE A 116 7.90 11.37 16.12
CA ILE A 116 9.28 10.96 16.31
C ILE A 116 9.35 10.15 17.60
N GLY A 117 9.82 8.89 17.51
CA GLY A 117 9.90 8.00 18.66
C GLY A 117 8.56 7.78 19.36
N GLY A 118 7.45 7.78 18.61
CA GLY A 118 6.10 7.65 19.14
C GLY A 118 5.51 8.95 19.67
N ILE A 119 6.24 10.05 19.60
CA ILE A 119 5.78 11.36 20.04
C ILE A 119 5.33 12.17 18.82
N LYS A 120 4.15 12.77 18.92
CA LYS A 120 3.67 13.64 17.86
C LYS A 120 4.61 14.82 17.66
N TRP A 121 5.01 15.08 16.43
CA TRP A 121 5.79 16.26 16.11
C TRP A 121 4.94 17.49 16.38
N ILE A 122 5.33 18.26 17.38
CA ILE A 122 4.63 19.49 17.69
C ILE A 122 5.20 20.57 16.79
N LYS A 123 4.32 21.15 16.04
CA LYS A 123 4.64 22.28 15.21
C LYS A 123 4.64 23.54 16.07
N GLU A 124 5.69 24.26 16.01
CA GLU A 124 5.79 25.59 16.61
C GLU A 124 5.25 26.66 15.66
#